data_84b873aae2f04e9a9daa3e500d2e4bec
#
_entry.id   84b873aae2f04e9a9daa3e500d2e4bec
#
_cell.length_a   1.000
_cell.length_b   1.000
_cell.length_c   1.000
_cell.angle_alpha   90.00
_cell.angle_beta   90.00
_cell.angle_gamma   90.00
#
_symmetry.space_group_name_H-M   'P 1'
#
loop_
_entity.id
_entity.type
_entity.pdbx_description
1 polymer ?
#
loop_
_entity_poly.entity_id
_entity_poly.type
_entity_poly.pdbx_seq_one_letter_code
_entity_poly.pdbx_strand_id
1 'polypeptide(L)'
;MNLTEKEIIYSTDERFDLIKELCHLSKNLYNAALYDVRQYYFETKSYRTWQSQRPIFTKNHNPDYYALQSHLAGEVLIQVGKQFISFFNNKSSKKKRIPRYKDKNGFNVVTFPERTISNQIDFDEDKQLYTYTLCKRSYNLKIQSTKPNIKMIKFVYDEANDLIKCFKIYEVEEPKLRRDNSRYFSIDPGLNNIVSIYNNIGIRPLLYNGRPIKSINQYYNKTRAKLQSELPNKVKSSKRLKQLSFKRKNKIDYEMNRISAHIINEAVKNNISKIFIGNNIDWKNEINIGRRNNQNFVNIPHTKLFNQLLYKGLLNGIEVIFTEESYTSKASFFDKDELPKYGESDNHKFSGRRIKRGLYRDSKGNLWNADLNGGGNIMRKISDKAAYKNIRKTKELMKRPILITL
;
A
#
# COMPACT_ATOMS: atom_id res chain seq x y z
N MET A 1 -5.55 3.04 -16.38
CA MET A 1 -5.42 3.07 -14.89
C MET A 1 -4.42 4.13 -14.44
N ASN A 2 -4.60 4.69 -13.22
CA ASN A 2 -3.67 5.71 -12.71
C ASN A 2 -2.61 5.08 -11.82
N LEU A 3 -1.34 5.39 -12.10
CA LEU A 3 -0.18 5.03 -11.30
C LEU A 3 0.48 6.26 -10.71
N THR A 4 1.40 6.05 -9.77
CA THR A 4 2.09 7.16 -9.08
C THR A 4 3.58 6.91 -9.04
N GLU A 5 4.35 7.84 -9.58
CA GLU A 5 5.79 7.98 -9.36
C GLU A 5 6.01 8.90 -8.16
N LYS A 6 6.98 8.57 -7.30
CA LYS A 6 7.32 9.37 -6.12
C LYS A 6 8.75 9.85 -6.18
N GLU A 7 8.94 11.14 -5.95
CA GLU A 7 10.23 11.80 -5.77
C GLU A 7 10.32 12.42 -4.38
N ILE A 8 11.52 12.53 -3.83
CA ILE A 8 11.80 13.28 -2.61
C ILE A 8 12.65 14.50 -2.98
N ILE A 9 12.16 15.67 -2.61
CA ILE A 9 12.84 16.95 -2.79
C ILE A 9 13.39 17.37 -1.43
N TYR A 10 14.69 17.53 -1.33
CA TYR A 10 15.39 17.94 -0.12
C TYR A 10 15.57 19.46 -0.07
N SER A 11 15.92 20.00 1.10
CA SER A 11 16.13 21.45 1.30
C SER A 11 17.29 22.06 0.49
N THR A 12 18.13 21.25 -0.12
CA THR A 12 19.18 21.71 -1.05
C THR A 12 18.69 21.90 -2.49
N ASP A 13 17.47 21.50 -2.80
CA ASP A 13 16.88 21.64 -4.13
C ASP A 13 16.30 23.05 -4.30
N GLU A 14 16.58 23.71 -5.43
CA GLU A 14 16.12 25.06 -5.74
C GLU A 14 14.60 25.24 -5.70
N ARG A 15 13.85 24.17 -5.93
CA ARG A 15 12.37 24.13 -5.91
C ARG A 15 11.78 24.09 -4.49
N PHE A 16 12.61 23.80 -3.50
CA PHE A 16 12.14 23.45 -2.15
C PHE A 16 11.36 24.56 -1.48
N ASP A 17 11.94 25.77 -1.43
CA ASP A 17 11.35 26.89 -0.68
C ASP A 17 10.02 27.35 -1.31
N LEU A 18 9.96 27.46 -2.64
CA LEU A 18 8.72 27.77 -3.36
C LEU A 18 7.61 26.75 -3.04
N ILE A 19 7.93 25.45 -3.13
CA ILE A 19 6.92 24.40 -2.88
C ILE A 19 6.48 24.41 -1.41
N LYS A 20 7.39 24.63 -0.49
CA LYS A 20 7.10 24.75 0.94
C LYS A 20 6.17 25.91 1.22
N GLU A 21 6.43 27.08 0.63
CA GLU A 21 5.55 28.24 0.71
C GLU A 21 4.15 27.94 0.17
N LEU A 22 4.07 27.35 -1.03
CA LEU A 22 2.77 26.95 -1.61
C LEU A 22 2.01 25.97 -0.71
N CYS A 23 2.69 25.06 -0.01
CA CYS A 23 2.07 24.18 0.97
C CYS A 23 1.53 24.96 2.19
N HIS A 24 2.21 26.05 2.61
CA HIS A 24 1.74 26.91 3.67
C HIS A 24 0.52 27.73 3.25
N LEU A 25 0.57 28.38 2.08
CA LEU A 25 -0.56 29.10 1.50
C LEU A 25 -1.78 28.20 1.30
N SER A 26 -1.56 26.99 0.80
CA SER A 26 -2.62 25.97 0.71
C SER A 26 -3.27 25.65 2.06
N LYS A 27 -2.52 25.66 3.16
CA LYS A 27 -3.05 25.47 4.51
C LYS A 27 -3.89 26.66 4.95
N ASN A 28 -3.47 27.90 4.64
CA ASN A 28 -4.25 29.09 4.97
C ASN A 28 -5.62 29.03 4.30
N LEU A 29 -5.66 28.83 3.00
CA LEU A 29 -6.90 28.69 2.25
C LEU A 29 -7.74 27.48 2.73
N TYR A 30 -7.10 26.35 3.06
CA TYR A 30 -7.81 25.20 3.62
C TYR A 30 -8.56 25.57 4.90
N ASN A 31 -7.92 26.32 5.82
CA ASN A 31 -8.54 26.74 7.07
C ASN A 31 -9.67 27.75 6.83
N ALA A 32 -9.50 28.70 5.93
CA ALA A 32 -10.54 29.66 5.55
C ALA A 32 -11.75 28.95 4.89
N ALA A 33 -11.50 28.05 3.96
CA ALA A 33 -12.54 27.26 3.32
C ALA A 33 -13.27 26.33 4.31
N LEU A 34 -12.53 25.71 5.21
CA LEU A 34 -13.10 24.86 6.25
C LEU A 34 -13.96 25.66 7.23
N TYR A 35 -13.55 26.89 7.57
CA TYR A 35 -14.34 27.79 8.41
C TYR A 35 -15.71 28.07 7.77
N ASP A 36 -15.73 28.51 6.50
CA ASP A 36 -16.96 28.78 5.77
C ASP A 36 -17.92 27.58 5.73
N VAL A 37 -17.39 26.38 5.37
CA VAL A 37 -18.21 25.17 5.31
C VAL A 37 -18.73 24.76 6.69
N ARG A 38 -17.92 24.94 7.76
CA ARG A 38 -18.35 24.61 9.13
C ARG A 38 -19.42 25.55 9.64
N GLN A 39 -19.34 26.88 9.38
CA GLN A 39 -20.39 27.82 9.77
C GLN A 39 -21.70 27.45 9.08
N TYR A 40 -21.65 27.25 7.76
CA TYR A 40 -22.81 26.80 6.99
C TYR A 40 -23.42 25.50 7.53
N TYR A 41 -22.57 24.54 7.90
CA TYR A 41 -23.01 23.27 8.48
C TYR A 41 -23.68 23.45 9.86
N PHE A 42 -23.18 24.33 10.71
CA PHE A 42 -23.78 24.56 12.02
C PHE A 42 -25.15 25.21 11.91
N GLU A 43 -25.35 26.09 10.92
CA GLU A 43 -26.62 26.76 10.64
C GLU A 43 -27.64 25.82 9.95
N THR A 44 -27.22 25.09 8.93
CA THR A 44 -28.14 24.37 8.02
C THR A 44 -28.13 22.85 8.17
N LYS A 45 -27.19 22.28 8.95
CA LYS A 45 -26.91 20.84 9.04
C LYS A 45 -26.53 20.18 7.69
N SER A 46 -26.25 20.99 6.67
CA SER A 46 -25.79 20.59 5.34
C SER A 46 -24.36 21.08 5.12
N TYR A 47 -23.74 20.81 3.98
CA TYR A 47 -22.43 21.33 3.65
C TYR A 47 -22.46 22.13 2.35
N ARG A 48 -21.64 23.18 2.33
CA ARG A 48 -21.46 24.00 1.13
C ARG A 48 -20.54 23.29 0.15
N THR A 49 -20.98 23.12 -1.10
CA THR A 49 -20.14 22.51 -2.13
C THR A 49 -19.02 23.46 -2.57
N TRP A 50 -17.94 22.94 -3.15
CA TRP A 50 -16.87 23.80 -3.64
C TRP A 50 -17.34 24.73 -4.79
N GLN A 51 -18.33 24.31 -5.57
CA GLN A 51 -18.92 25.12 -6.65
C GLN A 51 -19.62 26.37 -6.09
N SER A 52 -20.36 26.21 -4.98
CA SER A 52 -21.02 27.34 -4.32
C SER A 52 -20.05 28.16 -3.44
N GLN A 53 -18.99 27.55 -2.94
CA GLN A 53 -17.98 28.24 -2.14
C GLN A 53 -17.07 29.15 -2.97
N ARG A 54 -16.67 28.72 -4.18
CA ARG A 54 -15.77 29.46 -5.05
C ARG A 54 -16.26 30.90 -5.35
N PRO A 55 -17.51 31.13 -5.79
CA PRO A 55 -18.02 32.49 -6.03
C PRO A 55 -17.97 33.40 -4.79
N ILE A 56 -18.16 32.85 -3.59
CA ILE A 56 -18.09 33.60 -2.34
C ILE A 56 -16.67 34.11 -2.10
N PHE A 57 -15.68 33.24 -2.27
CA PHE A 57 -14.27 33.57 -2.07
C PHE A 57 -13.76 34.59 -3.12
N THR A 58 -14.25 34.49 -4.36
CA THR A 58 -13.89 35.46 -5.42
C THR A 58 -14.58 36.80 -5.21
N LYS A 59 -15.91 36.82 -4.91
CA LYS A 59 -16.65 38.07 -4.68
C LYS A 59 -16.14 38.83 -3.46
N ASN A 60 -15.76 38.14 -2.40
CA ASN A 60 -15.26 38.76 -1.17
C ASN A 60 -13.76 39.03 -1.21
N HIS A 61 -13.10 38.88 -2.37
CA HIS A 61 -11.66 39.10 -2.53
C HIS A 61 -10.83 38.42 -1.41
N ASN A 62 -11.15 37.18 -1.07
CA ASN A 62 -10.49 36.46 0.01
C ASN A 62 -8.97 36.37 -0.24
N PRO A 63 -8.12 36.90 0.67
CA PRO A 63 -6.67 36.99 0.44
C PRO A 63 -6.01 35.61 0.29
N ASP A 64 -6.44 34.60 1.06
CA ASP A 64 -5.87 33.26 0.99
C ASP A 64 -6.22 32.56 -0.32
N TYR A 65 -7.38 32.90 -0.93
CA TYR A 65 -7.78 32.37 -2.23
C TYR A 65 -6.89 32.95 -3.36
N TYR A 66 -6.63 34.25 -3.31
CA TYR A 66 -5.82 34.94 -4.33
C TYR A 66 -4.31 34.77 -4.13
N ALA A 67 -3.87 34.33 -2.95
CA ALA A 67 -2.47 33.96 -2.71
C ALA A 67 -2.01 32.72 -3.51
N LEU A 68 -2.95 31.94 -4.02
CA LEU A 68 -2.68 30.78 -4.87
C LEU A 68 -3.21 31.02 -6.29
N GLN A 69 -2.55 30.40 -7.26
CA GLN A 69 -3.08 30.34 -8.62
C GLN A 69 -4.48 29.68 -8.60
N SER A 70 -5.44 30.19 -9.35
CA SER A 70 -6.87 29.87 -9.25
C SER A 70 -7.22 28.37 -9.32
N HIS A 71 -6.47 27.59 -10.11
CA HIS A 71 -6.69 26.16 -10.21
C HIS A 71 -6.21 25.43 -8.95
N LEU A 72 -5.09 25.85 -8.35
CA LEU A 72 -4.59 25.31 -7.10
C LEU A 72 -5.54 25.64 -5.95
N ALA A 73 -6.03 26.90 -5.92
CA ALA A 73 -7.06 27.32 -4.96
C ALA A 73 -8.32 26.46 -5.08
N GLY A 74 -8.78 26.21 -6.31
CA GLY A 74 -9.92 25.31 -6.56
C GLY A 74 -9.71 23.88 -6.01
N GLU A 75 -8.52 23.32 -6.16
CA GLU A 75 -8.20 22.00 -5.60
C GLU A 75 -8.29 21.95 -4.06
N VAL A 76 -7.95 23.05 -3.38
CA VAL A 76 -8.10 23.16 -1.91
C VAL A 76 -9.58 23.16 -1.52
N LEU A 77 -10.43 23.92 -2.22
CA LEU A 77 -11.88 23.91 -1.97
C LEU A 77 -12.49 22.52 -2.21
N ILE A 78 -12.09 21.83 -3.29
CA ILE A 78 -12.51 20.46 -3.59
C ILE A 78 -12.06 19.51 -2.46
N GLN A 79 -10.85 19.68 -1.92
CA GLN A 79 -10.36 18.87 -0.80
C GLN A 79 -11.25 19.00 0.43
N VAL A 80 -11.63 20.22 0.82
CA VAL A 80 -12.54 20.47 1.96
C VAL A 80 -13.90 19.81 1.70
N GLY A 81 -14.48 20.00 0.52
CA GLY A 81 -15.74 19.35 0.13
C GLY A 81 -15.70 17.83 0.25
N LYS A 82 -14.65 17.19 -0.28
CA LYS A 82 -14.44 15.72 -0.17
C LYS A 82 -14.35 15.24 1.28
N GLN A 83 -13.76 16.03 2.18
CA GLN A 83 -13.68 15.68 3.60
C GLN A 83 -15.05 15.73 4.28
N PHE A 84 -15.90 16.71 3.94
CA PHE A 84 -17.27 16.76 4.43
C PHE A 84 -18.14 15.62 3.87
N ILE A 85 -18.02 15.28 2.57
CA ILE A 85 -18.66 14.09 2.00
C ILE A 85 -18.24 12.82 2.78
N SER A 86 -16.96 12.65 3.07
CA SER A 86 -16.47 11.53 3.89
C SER A 86 -17.04 11.55 5.31
N PHE A 87 -17.18 12.74 5.91
CA PHE A 87 -17.80 12.89 7.22
C PHE A 87 -19.29 12.45 7.19
N PHE A 88 -20.05 12.85 6.18
CA PHE A 88 -21.46 12.46 6.06
C PHE A 88 -21.63 10.97 5.77
N ASN A 89 -20.78 10.39 4.91
CA ASN A 89 -20.86 8.98 4.53
C ASN A 89 -20.40 8.02 5.63
N ASN A 90 -19.74 8.52 6.69
CA ASN A 90 -19.33 7.67 7.80
C ASN A 90 -20.55 7.29 8.66
N LYS A 91 -21.03 6.06 8.50
CA LYS A 91 -22.19 5.51 9.22
C LYS A 91 -21.91 5.22 10.72
N SER A 92 -20.65 5.12 11.13
CA SER A 92 -20.29 4.84 12.52
C SER A 92 -20.36 6.10 13.38
N SER A 93 -21.41 6.25 14.21
CA SER A 93 -21.58 7.37 15.12
C SER A 93 -20.41 7.57 16.10
N LYS A 94 -19.80 6.48 16.58
CA LYS A 94 -18.66 6.52 17.55
C LYS A 94 -17.38 7.12 16.97
N LYS A 95 -17.20 7.11 15.63
CA LYS A 95 -15.98 7.60 14.93
C LYS A 95 -16.23 8.85 14.09
N LYS A 96 -17.46 9.33 14.02
CA LYS A 96 -17.83 10.48 13.19
C LYS A 96 -17.29 11.76 13.81
N ARG A 97 -16.38 12.42 13.10
CA ARG A 97 -15.79 13.69 13.54
C ARG A 97 -15.75 14.68 12.40
N ILE A 98 -16.19 15.91 12.68
CA ILE A 98 -16.07 17.03 11.75
C ILE A 98 -14.60 17.26 11.41
N PRO A 99 -14.25 17.57 10.14
CA PRO A 99 -12.90 17.93 9.73
C PRO A 99 -12.34 19.06 10.63
N ARG A 100 -11.05 18.95 10.96
CA ARG A 100 -10.35 19.89 11.87
C ARG A 100 -9.50 20.87 11.11
N TYR A 101 -9.33 22.04 11.68
CA TYR A 101 -8.34 23.01 11.21
C TYR A 101 -6.93 22.45 11.34
N LYS A 102 -6.07 22.92 10.46
CA LYS A 102 -4.62 22.68 10.52
C LYS A 102 -3.96 23.74 11.41
N ASP A 103 -2.83 23.40 11.99
CA ASP A 103 -2.07 24.28 12.86
C ASP A 103 -1.70 25.59 12.15
N LYS A 104 -1.60 26.70 12.90
CA LYS A 104 -1.28 28.02 12.36
C LYS A 104 -0.01 28.02 11.48
N ASN A 105 1.04 27.38 11.96
CA ASN A 105 2.32 27.27 11.27
C ASN A 105 2.45 25.94 10.49
N GLY A 106 1.35 25.20 10.31
CA GLY A 106 1.35 23.92 9.61
C GLY A 106 1.29 24.06 8.09
N PHE A 107 1.14 22.93 7.43
CA PHE A 107 1.17 22.81 5.97
C PHE A 107 0.02 21.96 5.47
N ASN A 108 -0.39 22.20 4.23
CA ASN A 108 -1.34 21.36 3.51
C ASN A 108 -0.72 20.82 2.23
N VAL A 109 -1.34 19.80 1.64
CA VAL A 109 -0.99 19.35 0.30
C VAL A 109 -1.30 20.47 -0.70
N VAL A 110 -0.40 20.71 -1.64
CA VAL A 110 -0.70 21.49 -2.83
C VAL A 110 -0.82 20.55 -4.03
N THR A 111 -1.85 20.75 -4.84
CA THR A 111 -2.19 19.88 -5.95
C THR A 111 -2.20 20.68 -7.24
N PHE A 112 -1.41 20.24 -8.21
CA PHE A 112 -1.36 20.75 -9.58
C PHE A 112 -2.14 19.79 -10.48
N PRO A 113 -3.38 20.12 -10.86
CA PRO A 113 -4.15 19.30 -11.80
C PRO A 113 -3.58 19.43 -13.23
N GLU A 114 -3.93 18.52 -14.12
CA GLU A 114 -3.47 18.43 -15.51
C GLU A 114 -3.50 19.80 -16.22
N ARG A 115 -4.56 20.56 -16.08
CA ARG A 115 -4.75 21.90 -16.69
C ARG A 115 -3.74 22.96 -16.22
N THR A 116 -2.93 22.68 -15.22
CA THR A 116 -1.83 23.55 -14.75
C THR A 116 -0.47 23.12 -15.27
N ILE A 117 -0.41 21.98 -15.95
CA ILE A 117 0.79 21.45 -16.58
C ILE A 117 0.86 21.99 -18.00
N SER A 118 2.01 22.51 -18.42
CA SER A 118 2.21 23.01 -19.78
C SER A 118 2.06 21.85 -20.79
N ASN A 119 1.45 22.16 -21.94
CA ASN A 119 1.38 21.21 -23.07
C ASN A 119 2.75 21.01 -23.74
N GLN A 120 3.69 21.94 -23.54
CA GLN A 120 5.07 21.78 -23.96
C GLN A 120 5.80 20.92 -22.93
N ILE A 121 6.17 19.73 -23.34
CA ILE A 121 6.90 18.76 -22.53
C ILE A 121 8.23 18.52 -23.24
N ASP A 122 9.32 18.85 -22.57
CA ASP A 122 10.66 18.59 -23.08
C ASP A 122 11.06 17.16 -22.72
N PHE A 123 11.60 16.42 -23.69
CA PHE A 123 12.10 15.06 -23.48
C PHE A 123 13.62 15.01 -23.70
N ASP A 124 14.34 14.59 -22.68
CA ASP A 124 15.77 14.36 -22.70
C ASP A 124 16.02 12.87 -23.04
N GLU A 125 16.47 12.61 -24.27
CA GLU A 125 16.70 11.25 -24.77
C GLU A 125 17.83 10.54 -24.04
N ASP A 126 18.88 11.25 -23.64
CA ASP A 126 20.04 10.67 -22.95
C ASP A 126 19.68 10.20 -21.55
N LYS A 127 18.84 10.95 -20.84
CA LYS A 127 18.39 10.64 -19.49
C LYS A 127 17.07 9.90 -19.44
N GLN A 128 16.35 9.78 -20.57
CA GLN A 128 14.99 9.22 -20.63
C GLN A 128 14.03 9.91 -19.66
N LEU A 129 14.08 11.26 -19.62
CA LEU A 129 13.32 12.10 -18.70
C LEU A 129 12.44 13.11 -19.44
N TYR A 130 11.19 13.19 -19.02
CA TYR A 130 10.24 14.23 -19.42
C TYR A 130 10.32 15.38 -18.42
N THR A 131 10.42 16.63 -18.91
CA THR A 131 10.36 17.83 -18.07
C THR A 131 9.01 18.51 -18.23
N TYR A 132 8.28 18.59 -17.13
CA TYR A 132 6.95 19.20 -17.04
C TYR A 132 7.06 20.58 -16.39
N THR A 133 6.52 21.61 -17.03
CA THR A 133 6.44 22.97 -16.46
C THR A 133 5.06 23.20 -15.87
N LEU A 134 5.00 23.47 -14.57
CA LEU A 134 3.77 23.71 -13.81
C LEU A 134 3.51 25.21 -13.69
N CYS A 135 2.28 25.65 -13.97
CA CYS A 135 1.84 27.03 -13.89
C CYS A 135 2.88 27.98 -14.51
N LYS A 136 3.23 27.79 -15.82
CA LYS A 136 4.30 28.48 -16.54
C LYS A 136 4.33 30.00 -16.31
N ARG A 137 3.16 30.65 -16.22
CA ARG A 137 3.05 32.11 -16.04
C ARG A 137 3.23 32.57 -14.59
N SER A 138 2.89 31.72 -13.59
CA SER A 138 2.88 32.14 -12.18
C SER A 138 4.08 31.61 -11.40
N TYR A 139 4.43 30.33 -11.54
CA TYR A 139 5.49 29.70 -10.76
C TYR A 139 6.64 29.17 -11.61
N ASN A 140 6.39 28.85 -12.87
CA ASN A 140 7.36 28.26 -13.80
C ASN A 140 8.12 27.07 -13.17
N LEU A 141 7.42 26.25 -12.38
CA LEU A 141 8.03 25.17 -11.62
C LEU A 141 8.28 23.95 -12.51
N LYS A 142 9.54 23.55 -12.67
CA LYS A 142 9.94 22.41 -13.51
C LYS A 142 10.04 21.12 -12.69
N ILE A 143 9.43 20.07 -13.19
CA ILE A 143 9.43 18.73 -12.57
C ILE A 143 9.80 17.68 -13.60
N GLN A 144 10.78 16.86 -13.30
CA GLN A 144 11.19 15.75 -14.17
C GLN A 144 10.46 14.45 -13.79
N SER A 145 10.19 13.61 -14.78
CA SER A 145 9.59 12.28 -14.62
C SER A 145 10.09 11.30 -15.68
N THR A 146 10.20 10.04 -15.32
CA THR A 146 10.43 8.95 -16.29
C THR A 146 9.15 8.56 -17.04
N LYS A 147 8.01 9.16 -16.69
CA LYS A 147 6.69 8.77 -17.19
C LYS A 147 6.06 9.88 -18.04
N PRO A 148 5.54 9.54 -19.23
CA PRO A 148 4.68 10.44 -20.00
C PRO A 148 3.29 10.55 -19.34
N ASN A 149 2.47 11.47 -19.85
CA ASN A 149 1.04 11.59 -19.53
C ASN A 149 0.73 11.83 -18.04
N ILE A 150 1.47 12.76 -17.42
CA ILE A 150 1.19 13.19 -16.05
C ILE A 150 -0.17 13.90 -16.00
N LYS A 151 -1.09 13.38 -15.19
CA LYS A 151 -2.44 13.95 -14.99
C LYS A 151 -2.53 14.87 -13.78
N MET A 152 -1.63 14.69 -12.81
CA MET A 152 -1.67 15.47 -11.58
C MET A 152 -0.35 15.35 -10.84
N ILE A 153 0.11 16.45 -10.25
CA ILE A 153 1.26 16.46 -9.34
C ILE A 153 0.84 16.96 -7.98
N LYS A 154 1.23 16.26 -6.92
CA LYS A 154 0.95 16.65 -5.52
C LYS A 154 2.23 16.78 -4.74
N PHE A 155 2.34 17.87 -3.99
CA PHE A 155 3.43 18.09 -3.07
C PHE A 155 2.93 18.05 -1.64
N VAL A 156 3.65 17.33 -0.79
CA VAL A 156 3.38 17.19 0.64
C VAL A 156 4.67 17.49 1.39
N TYR A 157 4.72 18.61 2.10
CA TYR A 157 5.83 18.92 2.96
C TYR A 157 5.76 18.07 4.25
N ASP A 158 6.85 17.40 4.56
CA ASP A 158 7.04 16.63 5.79
C ASP A 158 7.93 17.41 6.76
N GLU A 159 7.29 18.20 7.61
CA GLU A 159 7.95 19.07 8.58
C GLU A 159 8.93 18.34 9.51
N ALA A 160 8.60 17.10 9.91
CA ALA A 160 9.45 16.33 10.82
C ALA A 160 10.78 15.90 10.21
N ASN A 161 10.80 15.72 8.89
CA ASN A 161 11.96 15.26 8.13
C ASN A 161 12.56 16.36 7.26
N ASP A 162 11.94 17.54 7.21
CA ASP A 162 12.32 18.71 6.40
C ASP A 162 12.57 18.32 4.94
N LEU A 163 11.56 17.72 4.33
CA LEU A 163 11.57 17.29 2.95
C LEU A 163 10.19 17.40 2.30
N ILE A 164 10.14 17.47 0.99
CA ILE A 164 8.90 17.46 0.21
C ILE A 164 8.76 16.11 -0.51
N LYS A 165 7.59 15.51 -0.39
CA LYS A 165 7.19 14.34 -1.16
C LYS A 165 6.42 14.80 -2.38
N CYS A 166 6.99 14.61 -3.55
CA CYS A 166 6.36 14.84 -4.85
C CYS A 166 5.73 13.55 -5.34
N PHE A 167 4.43 13.58 -5.63
CA PHE A 167 3.68 12.46 -6.19
C PHE A 167 3.20 12.86 -7.59
N LYS A 168 3.73 12.20 -8.60
CA LYS A 168 3.39 12.39 -10.01
C LYS A 168 2.42 11.28 -10.41
N ILE A 169 1.17 11.65 -10.63
CA ILE A 169 0.10 10.73 -11.01
C ILE A 169 0.03 10.73 -12.55
N TYR A 170 0.23 9.58 -13.15
CA TYR A 170 0.21 9.39 -14.60
C TYR A 170 -0.76 8.28 -15.00
N GLU A 171 -1.26 8.37 -16.21
CA GLU A 171 -2.19 7.40 -16.77
C GLU A 171 -1.44 6.40 -17.65
N VAL A 172 -1.80 5.14 -17.50
CA VAL A 172 -1.38 4.06 -18.39
C VAL A 172 -2.62 3.32 -18.91
N GLU A 173 -2.54 2.84 -20.12
CA GLU A 173 -3.55 1.91 -20.62
C GLU A 173 -3.59 0.68 -19.75
N GLU A 174 -4.78 0.16 -19.50
CA GLU A 174 -4.95 -1.05 -18.71
C GLU A 174 -4.62 -2.27 -19.58
N PRO A 175 -3.57 -3.02 -19.26
CA PRO A 175 -3.20 -4.17 -20.07
C PRO A 175 -4.28 -5.24 -20.03
N LYS A 176 -4.46 -5.93 -21.13
CA LYS A 176 -5.34 -7.10 -21.19
C LYS A 176 -4.73 -8.26 -20.40
N LEU A 177 -5.56 -8.93 -19.63
CA LEU A 177 -5.15 -10.16 -18.94
C LEU A 177 -4.77 -11.24 -19.97
N ARG A 178 -3.76 -12.01 -19.64
CA ARG A 178 -3.35 -13.18 -20.44
C ARG A 178 -4.46 -14.21 -20.42
N ARG A 179 -4.58 -14.95 -21.54
CA ARG A 179 -5.45 -16.13 -21.58
C ARG A 179 -4.99 -17.13 -20.52
N ASP A 180 -5.95 -17.73 -19.83
CA ASP A 180 -5.66 -18.76 -18.83
C ASP A 180 -5.00 -19.98 -19.50
N ASN A 181 -3.77 -20.26 -19.10
CA ASN A 181 -2.96 -21.38 -19.60
C ASN A 181 -2.79 -22.50 -18.56
N SER A 182 -3.56 -22.46 -17.48
CA SER A 182 -3.48 -23.40 -16.35
C SER A 182 -2.11 -23.48 -15.68
N ARG A 183 -1.33 -22.38 -15.70
CA ARG A 183 -0.05 -22.23 -14.98
C ARG A 183 -0.24 -21.21 -13.87
N TYR A 184 -0.09 -21.66 -12.64
CA TYR A 184 -0.49 -20.88 -11.47
C TYR A 184 0.59 -20.86 -10.40
N PHE A 185 0.64 -19.75 -9.68
CA PHE A 185 1.26 -19.63 -8.37
C PHE A 185 0.18 -19.51 -7.30
N SER A 186 0.41 -20.09 -6.11
CA SER A 186 -0.37 -19.79 -4.91
C SER A 186 0.56 -19.31 -3.79
N ILE A 187 0.11 -18.28 -3.10
CA ILE A 187 0.86 -17.53 -2.09
C ILE A 187 0.22 -17.76 -0.73
N ASP A 188 1.01 -18.31 0.19
CA ASP A 188 0.70 -18.34 1.63
C ASP A 188 1.49 -17.23 2.33
N PRO A 189 0.82 -16.19 2.86
CA PRO A 189 1.47 -15.09 3.59
C PRO A 189 1.83 -15.54 5.02
N GLY A 190 3.07 -15.31 5.41
CA GLY A 190 3.58 -15.76 6.70
C GLY A 190 4.42 -14.75 7.46
N LEU A 191 5.09 -15.21 8.53
CA LEU A 191 5.94 -14.41 9.40
C LEU A 191 7.43 -14.67 9.19
N ASN A 192 7.85 -15.93 9.17
CA ASN A 192 9.26 -16.31 8.99
C ASN A 192 9.63 -16.29 7.51
N ASN A 193 8.75 -16.85 6.71
CA ASN A 193 8.67 -16.59 5.30
C ASN A 193 7.54 -15.59 5.11
N ILE A 194 7.84 -14.39 4.61
CA ILE A 194 6.80 -13.37 4.39
C ILE A 194 5.83 -13.80 3.30
N VAL A 195 6.34 -14.58 2.36
CA VAL A 195 5.60 -15.22 1.27
C VAL A 195 6.18 -16.60 1.04
N SER A 196 5.32 -17.59 0.92
CA SER A 196 5.66 -18.93 0.45
C SER A 196 4.86 -19.21 -0.82
N ILE A 197 5.55 -19.54 -1.91
CA ILE A 197 4.93 -19.76 -3.22
C ILE A 197 4.97 -21.24 -3.56
N TYR A 198 3.79 -21.84 -3.63
CA TYR A 198 3.58 -23.13 -4.28
C TYR A 198 3.25 -22.92 -5.76
N ASN A 199 3.57 -23.86 -6.63
CA ASN A 199 3.27 -23.81 -8.06
C ASN A 199 2.85 -25.17 -8.61
N ASN A 200 2.05 -25.15 -9.67
CA ASN A 200 1.58 -26.37 -10.34
C ASN A 200 2.35 -26.70 -11.64
N ILE A 201 3.46 -26.03 -11.88
CA ILE A 201 4.24 -26.18 -13.11
C ILE A 201 5.49 -27.05 -12.95
N GLY A 202 5.72 -27.58 -11.74
CA GLY A 202 6.83 -28.48 -11.45
C GLY A 202 8.20 -27.79 -11.43
N ILE A 203 8.26 -26.55 -10.92
CA ILE A 203 9.51 -25.86 -10.55
C ILE A 203 9.69 -25.82 -9.03
N ARG A 204 10.90 -25.52 -8.57
CA ARG A 204 11.19 -25.43 -7.14
C ARG A 204 10.32 -24.31 -6.52
N PRO A 205 9.60 -24.59 -5.41
CA PRO A 205 8.87 -23.58 -4.67
C PRO A 205 9.78 -22.49 -4.11
N LEU A 206 9.22 -21.29 -3.93
CA LEU A 206 9.97 -20.11 -3.48
C LEU A 206 9.52 -19.71 -2.08
N LEU A 207 10.48 -19.44 -1.20
CA LEU A 207 10.26 -18.93 0.16
C LEU A 207 10.96 -17.59 0.30
N TYR A 208 10.21 -16.53 0.58
CA TYR A 208 10.79 -15.19 0.78
C TYR A 208 11.04 -14.95 2.27
N ASN A 209 12.29 -14.75 2.63
CA ASN A 209 12.74 -14.59 4.01
C ASN A 209 12.14 -13.33 4.66
N GLY A 210 11.37 -13.51 5.75
CA GLY A 210 10.76 -12.40 6.50
C GLY A 210 11.63 -11.86 7.64
N ARG A 211 12.83 -12.45 7.89
CA ARG A 211 13.71 -12.03 9.00
C ARG A 211 14.22 -10.59 8.85
N PRO A 212 14.60 -10.07 7.66
CA PRO A 212 14.99 -8.67 7.51
C PRO A 212 13.90 -7.70 7.98
N ILE A 213 12.64 -7.94 7.59
CA ILE A 213 11.50 -7.11 8.00
C ILE A 213 11.26 -7.19 9.51
N LYS A 214 11.40 -8.37 10.09
CA LYS A 214 11.33 -8.53 11.56
C LYS A 214 12.42 -7.75 12.27
N SER A 215 13.65 -7.78 11.78
CA SER A 215 14.77 -7.03 12.35
C SER A 215 14.51 -5.52 12.33
N ILE A 216 14.02 -4.99 11.19
CA ILE A 216 13.62 -3.58 11.05
C ILE A 216 12.55 -3.22 12.10
N ASN A 217 11.54 -4.07 12.27
CA ASN A 217 10.46 -3.84 13.23
C ASN A 217 10.93 -3.95 14.69
N GLN A 218 11.80 -4.89 15.01
CA GLN A 218 12.37 -5.04 16.36
C GLN A 218 13.22 -3.82 16.75
N TYR A 219 14.10 -3.39 15.87
CA TYR A 219 14.89 -2.16 16.08
C TYR A 219 13.98 -0.95 16.30
N TYR A 220 12.98 -0.77 15.43
CA TYR A 220 12.01 0.31 15.55
C TYR A 220 11.29 0.27 16.91
N ASN A 221 10.76 -0.88 17.31
CA ASN A 221 10.00 -1.03 18.54
C ASN A 221 10.86 -0.72 19.79
N LYS A 222 12.12 -1.25 19.81
CA LYS A 222 13.07 -0.98 20.91
C LYS A 222 13.41 0.51 21.02
N THR A 223 13.77 1.12 19.88
CA THR A 223 14.14 2.55 19.84
C THR A 223 12.94 3.45 20.14
N ARG A 224 11.76 3.10 19.62
CA ARG A 224 10.52 3.82 19.91
C ARG A 224 10.19 3.79 21.39
N ALA A 225 10.27 2.64 22.05
CA ALA A 225 10.00 2.50 23.48
C ALA A 225 10.94 3.41 24.31
N LYS A 226 12.24 3.40 23.99
CA LYS A 226 13.21 4.30 24.62
C LYS A 226 12.85 5.77 24.44
N LEU A 227 12.62 6.20 23.18
CA LEU A 227 12.28 7.61 22.90
C LEU A 227 10.94 8.03 23.52
N GLN A 228 9.99 7.09 23.67
CA GLN A 228 8.71 7.39 24.33
C GLN A 228 8.85 7.55 25.85
N SER A 229 9.72 6.77 26.50
CA SER A 229 9.97 6.90 27.94
C SER A 229 10.71 8.20 28.32
N GLU A 230 11.40 8.80 27.35
CA GLU A 230 12.09 10.11 27.53
C GLU A 230 11.16 11.32 27.31
N LEU A 231 9.89 11.10 26.90
CA LEU A 231 8.97 12.20 26.67
C LEU A 231 8.35 12.72 27.98
N PRO A 232 8.13 14.05 28.09
CA PRO A 232 7.38 14.62 29.20
C PRO A 232 5.96 14.04 29.30
N ASN A 233 5.40 14.08 30.52
CA ASN A 233 4.02 13.64 30.75
C ASN A 233 3.04 14.30 29.78
N LYS A 234 2.09 13.51 29.25
CA LYS A 234 1.07 13.89 28.26
C LYS A 234 1.58 14.12 26.83
N VAL A 235 2.90 14.17 26.58
CA VAL A 235 3.46 14.25 25.22
C VAL A 235 3.53 12.88 24.59
N LYS A 236 2.85 12.69 23.45
CA LYS A 236 2.76 11.38 22.78
C LYS A 236 3.68 11.22 21.57
N SER A 237 4.28 12.31 21.10
CA SER A 237 5.09 12.32 19.88
C SER A 237 6.18 13.37 19.93
N SER A 238 7.28 13.14 19.21
CA SER A 238 8.37 14.10 19.00
C SER A 238 8.88 14.04 17.56
N LYS A 239 9.70 15.04 17.17
CA LYS A 239 10.37 15.05 15.87
C LYS A 239 11.18 13.76 15.66
N ARG A 240 11.95 13.32 16.67
CA ARG A 240 12.73 12.07 16.63
C ARG A 240 11.87 10.82 16.40
N LEU A 241 10.70 10.73 17.05
CA LEU A 241 9.77 9.61 16.84
C LEU A 241 9.18 9.61 15.43
N LYS A 242 8.85 10.79 14.89
CA LYS A 242 8.36 10.93 13.51
C LYS A 242 9.45 10.52 12.50
N GLN A 243 10.70 10.94 12.71
CA GLN A 243 11.86 10.57 11.89
C GLN A 243 12.14 9.07 11.94
N LEU A 244 12.10 8.44 13.12
CA LEU A 244 12.26 7.00 13.29
C LEU A 244 11.16 6.23 12.52
N SER A 245 9.92 6.69 12.62
CA SER A 245 8.78 6.11 11.89
C SER A 245 8.94 6.23 10.37
N PHE A 246 9.42 7.36 9.89
CA PHE A 246 9.71 7.60 8.49
C PHE A 246 10.81 6.67 7.96
N LYS A 247 11.93 6.55 8.68
CA LYS A 247 13.04 5.64 8.33
C LYS A 247 12.56 4.19 8.26
N ARG A 248 11.78 3.74 9.26
CA ARG A 248 11.19 2.40 9.25
C ARG A 248 10.28 2.21 8.03
N LYS A 249 9.37 3.17 7.80
CA LYS A 249 8.42 3.11 6.67
C LYS A 249 9.16 2.93 5.35
N ASN A 250 10.20 3.74 5.09
CA ASN A 250 10.93 3.67 3.83
C ASN A 250 11.66 2.32 3.66
N LYS A 251 12.28 1.78 4.72
CA LYS A 251 12.90 0.45 4.67
C LYS A 251 11.89 -0.65 4.37
N ILE A 252 10.73 -0.65 5.04
CA ILE A 252 9.66 -1.62 4.79
C ILE A 252 9.09 -1.47 3.38
N ASP A 253 8.89 -0.24 2.91
CA ASP A 253 8.37 0.05 1.58
C ASP A 253 9.33 -0.47 0.49
N TYR A 254 10.62 -0.32 0.70
CA TYR A 254 11.66 -0.84 -0.19
C TYR A 254 11.64 -2.38 -0.26
N GLU A 255 11.61 -3.06 0.89
CA GLU A 255 11.53 -4.52 0.95
C GLU A 255 10.27 -5.07 0.25
N MET A 256 9.08 -4.49 0.54
CA MET A 256 7.84 -4.89 -0.09
C MET A 256 7.89 -4.72 -1.62
N ASN A 257 8.49 -3.62 -2.08
CA ASN A 257 8.62 -3.35 -3.51
C ASN A 257 9.54 -4.34 -4.22
N ARG A 258 10.69 -4.70 -3.58
CA ARG A 258 11.62 -5.70 -4.11
C ARG A 258 10.97 -7.09 -4.18
N ILE A 259 10.33 -7.51 -3.09
CA ILE A 259 9.65 -8.81 -3.01
C ILE A 259 8.57 -8.90 -4.09
N SER A 260 7.68 -7.91 -4.18
CA SER A 260 6.61 -7.92 -5.19
C SER A 260 7.12 -7.89 -6.61
N ALA A 261 8.19 -7.13 -6.90
CA ALA A 261 8.81 -7.09 -8.22
C ALA A 261 9.42 -8.45 -8.59
N HIS A 262 10.15 -9.07 -7.66
CA HIS A 262 10.76 -10.39 -7.89
C HIS A 262 9.69 -11.47 -8.12
N ILE A 263 8.60 -11.47 -7.35
CA ILE A 263 7.49 -12.43 -7.53
C ILE A 263 6.87 -12.30 -8.92
N ILE A 264 6.62 -11.07 -9.37
CA ILE A 264 6.03 -10.84 -10.69
C ILE A 264 7.02 -11.20 -11.81
N ASN A 265 8.30 -10.88 -11.66
CA ASN A 265 9.34 -11.27 -12.62
C ASN A 265 9.42 -12.80 -12.75
N GLU A 266 9.39 -13.54 -11.63
CA GLU A 266 9.35 -15.00 -11.65
C GLU A 266 8.04 -15.53 -12.29
N ALA A 267 6.91 -14.87 -12.06
CA ALA A 267 5.66 -15.23 -12.68
C ALA A 267 5.69 -14.98 -14.21
N VAL A 268 6.25 -13.87 -14.67
CA VAL A 268 6.43 -13.57 -16.11
C VAL A 268 7.37 -14.58 -16.75
N LYS A 269 8.54 -14.83 -16.16
CA LYS A 269 9.55 -15.78 -16.64
C LYS A 269 8.99 -17.19 -16.81
N ASN A 270 8.09 -17.59 -15.92
CA ASN A 270 7.48 -18.92 -15.94
C ASN A 270 6.13 -18.94 -16.67
N ASN A 271 5.76 -17.88 -17.38
CA ASN A 271 4.50 -17.75 -18.12
C ASN A 271 3.27 -18.08 -17.25
N ILE A 272 3.22 -17.55 -16.03
CA ILE A 272 2.10 -17.70 -15.10
C ILE A 272 0.94 -16.83 -15.56
N SER A 273 -0.27 -17.39 -15.64
CA SER A 273 -1.49 -16.65 -15.98
C SER A 273 -2.20 -16.10 -14.72
N LYS A 274 -2.15 -16.84 -13.59
CA LYS A 274 -2.85 -16.45 -12.38
C LYS A 274 -2.00 -16.66 -11.12
N ILE A 275 -2.19 -15.75 -10.15
CA ILE A 275 -1.60 -15.85 -8.81
C ILE A 275 -2.75 -15.86 -7.80
N PHE A 276 -2.84 -16.91 -7.00
CA PHE A 276 -3.81 -17.02 -5.90
C PHE A 276 -3.15 -16.60 -4.59
N ILE A 277 -3.79 -15.74 -3.82
CA ILE A 277 -3.28 -15.27 -2.53
C ILE A 277 -4.25 -15.67 -1.44
N GLY A 278 -3.80 -16.44 -0.47
CA GLY A 278 -4.55 -16.73 0.75
C GLY A 278 -4.77 -15.44 1.54
N ASN A 279 -6.02 -15.12 1.83
CA ASN A 279 -6.37 -13.93 2.60
C ASN A 279 -7.68 -14.17 3.37
N ASN A 280 -7.60 -14.13 4.68
CA ASN A 280 -8.79 -14.09 5.53
C ASN A 280 -9.12 -12.62 5.84
N ILE A 281 -10.34 -12.22 5.53
CA ILE A 281 -10.86 -10.90 5.91
C ILE A 281 -10.84 -10.82 7.44
N ASP A 282 -10.28 -9.74 7.99
CA ASP A 282 -10.18 -9.46 9.43
C ASP A 282 -9.27 -10.38 10.28
N TRP A 283 -8.53 -11.31 9.68
CA TRP A 283 -7.63 -12.21 10.40
C TRP A 283 -6.63 -11.54 11.36
N LYS A 284 -6.33 -10.25 11.17
CA LYS A 284 -5.45 -9.48 12.08
C LYS A 284 -6.14 -9.00 13.35
N ASN A 285 -7.45 -9.01 13.40
CA ASN A 285 -8.21 -8.41 14.51
C ASN A 285 -8.36 -9.35 15.70
N GLU A 286 -8.30 -10.67 15.48
CA GLU A 286 -8.56 -11.69 16.51
C GLU A 286 -7.39 -12.67 16.75
N ILE A 287 -6.22 -12.39 16.19
CA ILE A 287 -5.08 -13.30 16.34
C ILE A 287 -4.52 -13.25 17.75
N ASN A 288 -4.60 -14.37 18.44
CA ASN A 288 -3.91 -14.62 19.71
C ASN A 288 -2.83 -15.72 19.56
N ILE A 289 -1.69 -15.34 18.95
CA ILE A 289 -0.49 -16.19 18.82
C ILE A 289 0.60 -15.82 19.85
N GLY A 290 0.19 -15.17 20.93
CA GLY A 290 1.05 -14.64 21.98
C GLY A 290 1.59 -13.23 21.68
N ARG A 291 1.79 -12.44 22.75
CA ARG A 291 2.14 -11.00 22.69
C ARG A 291 3.27 -10.64 21.71
N ARG A 292 4.37 -11.40 21.73
CA ARG A 292 5.53 -11.15 20.84
C ARG A 292 5.23 -11.45 19.37
N ASN A 293 4.50 -12.54 19.11
CA ASN A 293 4.14 -12.93 17.74
C ASN A 293 3.06 -12.01 17.18
N ASN A 294 2.06 -11.63 17.98
CA ASN A 294 1.04 -10.64 17.59
C ASN A 294 1.69 -9.31 17.19
N GLN A 295 2.64 -8.80 17.97
CA GLN A 295 3.35 -7.57 17.64
C GLN A 295 4.13 -7.68 16.33
N ASN A 296 4.82 -8.80 16.09
CA ASN A 296 5.55 -9.03 14.86
C ASN A 296 4.62 -9.14 13.64
N PHE A 297 3.49 -9.82 13.81
CA PHE A 297 2.53 -10.09 12.75
C PHE A 297 1.76 -8.84 12.31
N VAL A 298 1.24 -8.07 13.26
CA VAL A 298 0.51 -6.82 13.00
C VAL A 298 1.41 -5.79 12.30
N ASN A 299 2.71 -5.80 12.57
CA ASN A 299 3.67 -4.86 12.02
C ASN A 299 4.15 -5.18 10.58
N ILE A 300 3.79 -6.35 10.01
CA ILE A 300 4.09 -6.66 8.61
C ILE A 300 2.93 -6.17 7.73
N PRO A 301 3.17 -5.25 6.77
CA PRO A 301 2.09 -4.71 5.95
C PRO A 301 1.77 -5.63 4.75
N HIS A 302 1.21 -6.83 5.01
CA HIS A 302 0.81 -7.76 3.96
C HIS A 302 -0.14 -7.12 2.93
N THR A 303 -1.11 -6.32 3.38
CA THR A 303 -2.02 -5.59 2.49
C THR A 303 -1.26 -4.72 1.47
N LYS A 304 -0.14 -4.11 1.88
CA LYS A 304 0.69 -3.33 0.95
C LYS A 304 1.34 -4.22 -0.12
N LEU A 305 1.88 -5.37 0.30
CA LEU A 305 2.44 -6.36 -0.62
C LEU A 305 1.38 -6.86 -1.60
N PHE A 306 0.19 -7.19 -1.12
CA PHE A 306 -0.92 -7.65 -1.94
C PHE A 306 -1.35 -6.60 -2.97
N ASN A 307 -1.51 -5.34 -2.55
CA ASN A 307 -1.81 -4.24 -3.47
C ASN A 307 -0.73 -4.06 -4.54
N GLN A 308 0.55 -4.27 -4.17
CA GLN A 308 1.64 -4.23 -5.14
C GLN A 308 1.60 -5.41 -6.12
N LEU A 309 1.25 -6.60 -5.66
CA LEU A 309 1.07 -7.77 -6.52
C LEU A 309 -0.12 -7.59 -7.47
N LEU A 310 -1.24 -7.03 -6.99
CA LEU A 310 -2.41 -6.72 -7.81
C LEU A 310 -2.05 -5.81 -9.00
N TYR A 311 -1.52 -4.60 -8.72
CA TYR A 311 -1.27 -3.67 -9.83
C TYR A 311 -0.11 -4.10 -10.73
N LYS A 312 0.98 -4.68 -10.15
CA LYS A 312 2.10 -5.20 -10.94
C LYS A 312 1.70 -6.42 -11.75
N GLY A 313 0.87 -7.31 -11.19
CA GLY A 313 0.29 -8.43 -11.91
C GLY A 313 -0.52 -7.96 -13.10
N LEU A 314 -1.45 -7.02 -12.88
CA LEU A 314 -2.27 -6.43 -13.95
C LEU A 314 -1.40 -5.81 -15.04
N LEU A 315 -0.37 -5.03 -14.69
CA LEU A 315 0.57 -4.43 -15.66
C LEU A 315 1.30 -5.46 -16.52
N ASN A 316 1.41 -6.71 -16.06
CA ASN A 316 2.04 -7.81 -16.78
C ASN A 316 1.01 -8.83 -17.37
N GLY A 317 -0.27 -8.47 -17.33
CA GLY A 317 -1.36 -9.33 -17.82
C GLY A 317 -1.61 -10.57 -16.96
N ILE A 318 -1.16 -10.57 -15.68
CA ILE A 318 -1.34 -11.67 -14.73
C ILE A 318 -2.53 -11.35 -13.83
N GLU A 319 -3.48 -12.26 -13.76
CA GLU A 319 -4.63 -12.13 -12.85
C GLU A 319 -4.23 -12.52 -11.43
N VAL A 320 -4.49 -11.63 -10.45
CA VAL A 320 -4.23 -11.89 -9.03
C VAL A 320 -5.55 -12.00 -8.29
N ILE A 321 -5.79 -13.16 -7.66
CA ILE A 321 -7.07 -13.52 -7.06
C ILE A 321 -6.85 -13.82 -5.58
N PHE A 322 -7.67 -13.20 -4.72
CA PHE A 322 -7.71 -13.55 -3.29
C PHE A 322 -8.64 -14.74 -3.06
N THR A 323 -8.22 -15.64 -2.20
CA THR A 323 -9.03 -16.79 -1.78
C THR A 323 -9.02 -16.93 -0.27
N GLU A 324 -10.10 -17.45 0.27
CA GLU A 324 -10.25 -17.78 1.67
C GLU A 324 -9.26 -18.89 2.04
N GLU A 325 -8.55 -18.75 3.18
CA GLU A 325 -7.48 -19.68 3.59
C GLU A 325 -7.80 -20.51 4.82
N SER A 326 -9.07 -20.59 5.27
CA SER A 326 -9.43 -21.38 6.44
C SER A 326 -9.00 -22.84 6.28
N TYR A 327 -8.43 -23.36 7.37
CA TYR A 327 -7.93 -24.72 7.49
C TYR A 327 -6.76 -25.12 6.57
N THR A 328 -6.30 -24.28 5.64
CA THR A 328 -5.22 -24.61 4.71
C THR A 328 -3.90 -24.98 5.40
N SER A 329 -3.61 -24.40 6.57
CA SER A 329 -2.43 -24.72 7.38
C SER A 329 -2.58 -25.96 8.25
N LYS A 330 -3.83 -26.44 8.49
CA LYS A 330 -4.14 -27.62 9.28
C LYS A 330 -4.27 -28.87 8.43
N ALA A 331 -4.94 -28.78 7.30
CA ALA A 331 -5.20 -29.88 6.39
C ALA A 331 -3.91 -30.37 5.69
N SER A 332 -3.81 -31.68 5.48
CA SER A 332 -2.71 -32.27 4.72
C SER A 332 -2.94 -32.14 3.23
N PHE A 333 -2.01 -31.46 2.55
CA PHE A 333 -2.05 -31.32 1.10
C PHE A 333 -1.88 -32.65 0.39
N PHE A 334 -0.93 -33.49 0.84
CA PHE A 334 -0.63 -34.77 0.18
C PHE A 334 -1.61 -35.89 0.49
N ASP A 335 -2.27 -35.85 1.65
CA ASP A 335 -3.32 -36.81 2.00
C ASP A 335 -4.69 -36.39 1.43
N LYS A 336 -4.76 -35.21 0.80
CA LYS A 336 -5.99 -34.65 0.22
C LYS A 336 -7.12 -34.45 1.25
N ASP A 337 -6.76 -34.06 2.47
CA ASP A 337 -7.75 -33.75 3.49
C ASP A 337 -8.80 -32.79 2.96
N GLU A 338 -10.04 -32.91 3.41
CA GLU A 338 -11.10 -31.97 3.11
C GLU A 338 -10.73 -30.56 3.59
N LEU A 339 -11.10 -29.55 2.81
CA LEU A 339 -10.87 -28.14 3.11
C LEU A 339 -12.20 -27.43 3.39
N PRO A 340 -12.69 -27.46 4.65
CA PRO A 340 -13.95 -26.85 5.01
C PRO A 340 -13.90 -25.32 4.83
N LYS A 341 -15.08 -24.71 4.75
CA LYS A 341 -15.20 -23.25 4.82
C LYS A 341 -15.27 -22.77 6.27
N TYR A 342 -14.93 -21.53 6.51
CA TYR A 342 -15.06 -20.93 7.84
C TYR A 342 -16.54 -20.97 8.31
N GLY A 343 -16.74 -21.49 9.52
CA GLY A 343 -18.09 -21.62 10.10
C GLY A 343 -18.85 -22.91 9.74
N GLU A 344 -18.32 -23.75 8.85
CA GLU A 344 -18.80 -25.12 8.69
C GLU A 344 -18.23 -25.97 9.84
N SER A 345 -19.05 -26.68 10.60
CA SER A 345 -18.82 -27.47 11.83
C SER A 345 -17.38 -27.54 12.43
N ASP A 346 -17.24 -27.52 13.76
CA ASP A 346 -15.94 -27.47 14.45
C ASP A 346 -15.19 -28.83 14.56
N ASN A 347 -15.74 -29.94 14.08
CA ASN A 347 -15.21 -31.29 14.27
C ASN A 347 -14.43 -31.87 13.07
N HIS A 348 -13.58 -31.03 12.43
CA HIS A 348 -12.75 -31.53 11.33
C HIS A 348 -11.53 -32.29 11.85
N LYS A 349 -11.39 -33.55 11.45
CA LYS A 349 -10.18 -34.36 11.68
C LYS A 349 -9.29 -34.29 10.45
N PHE A 350 -8.03 -33.92 10.66
CA PHE A 350 -7.02 -33.88 9.60
C PHE A 350 -6.05 -35.06 9.76
N SER A 351 -5.63 -35.65 8.65
CA SER A 351 -4.76 -36.82 8.62
C SER A 351 -3.32 -36.51 9.02
N GLY A 352 -2.87 -35.28 8.79
CA GLY A 352 -1.55 -34.80 9.16
C GLY A 352 -1.57 -33.75 10.27
N ARG A 353 -0.38 -33.31 10.69
CA ARG A 353 -0.25 -32.27 11.72
C ARG A 353 1.03 -31.47 11.60
N ARG A 354 0.98 -30.22 12.02
CA ARG A 354 2.17 -29.38 12.20
C ARG A 354 2.92 -29.83 13.46
N ILE A 355 4.14 -30.35 13.32
CA ILE A 355 4.94 -30.86 14.45
C ILE A 355 5.82 -29.76 15.07
N LYS A 356 6.27 -28.82 14.30
CA LYS A 356 6.92 -27.60 14.75
C LYS A 356 6.74 -26.49 13.73
N ARG A 357 7.14 -25.27 14.09
CA ARG A 357 7.07 -24.15 13.17
C ARG A 357 7.87 -24.44 11.90
N GLY A 358 7.22 -24.32 10.74
CA GLY A 358 7.82 -24.60 9.44
C GLY A 358 7.86 -26.06 9.02
N LEU A 359 7.40 -27.01 9.86
CA LEU A 359 7.44 -28.44 9.56
C LEU A 359 6.08 -29.10 9.79
N TYR A 360 5.57 -29.75 8.76
CA TYR A 360 4.32 -30.50 8.73
C TYR A 360 4.60 -31.98 8.50
N ARG A 361 3.88 -32.87 9.17
CA ARG A 361 3.93 -34.34 8.99
C ARG A 361 2.62 -34.82 8.40
N ASP A 362 2.67 -35.56 7.28
CA ASP A 362 1.51 -36.22 6.69
C ASP A 362 1.15 -37.53 7.40
N SER A 363 0.06 -38.21 6.99
CA SER A 363 -0.40 -39.48 7.56
C SER A 363 0.63 -40.61 7.42
N LYS A 364 1.48 -40.55 6.38
CA LYS A 364 2.53 -41.54 6.09
C LYS A 364 3.85 -41.24 6.80
N GLY A 365 3.89 -40.21 7.65
CA GLY A 365 5.10 -39.81 8.38
C GLY A 365 6.08 -38.93 7.58
N ASN A 366 5.78 -38.58 6.33
CA ASN A 366 6.68 -37.73 5.55
C ASN A 366 6.65 -36.29 6.08
N LEU A 367 7.79 -35.62 5.98
CA LEU A 367 7.99 -34.26 6.47
C LEU A 367 7.99 -33.26 5.31
N TRP A 368 7.20 -32.19 5.46
CA TRP A 368 7.00 -31.14 4.48
C TRP A 368 7.23 -29.77 5.09
N ASN A 369 7.61 -28.79 4.25
CA ASN A 369 7.57 -27.40 4.68
C ASN A 369 6.09 -27.02 4.94
N ALA A 370 5.78 -26.55 6.16
CA ALA A 370 4.40 -26.28 6.58
C ALA A 370 3.74 -25.12 5.81
N ASP A 371 4.53 -24.12 5.40
CA ASP A 371 4.03 -22.96 4.66
C ASP A 371 3.75 -23.35 3.18
N LEU A 372 4.52 -24.29 2.62
CA LEU A 372 4.23 -24.87 1.30
C LEU A 372 3.04 -25.83 1.30
N ASN A 373 2.80 -26.54 2.42
CA ASN A 373 1.56 -27.30 2.62
C ASN A 373 0.34 -26.37 2.57
N GLY A 374 0.42 -25.20 3.26
CA GLY A 374 -0.61 -24.15 3.19
C GLY A 374 -0.80 -23.63 1.77
N GLY A 375 0.30 -23.28 1.09
CA GLY A 375 0.26 -22.79 -0.29
C GLY A 375 -0.39 -23.78 -1.28
N GLY A 376 -0.09 -25.08 -1.15
CA GLY A 376 -0.75 -26.13 -1.94
C GLY A 376 -2.26 -26.19 -1.68
N ASN A 377 -2.68 -26.12 -0.42
CA ASN A 377 -4.09 -26.10 -0.03
C ASN A 377 -4.82 -24.83 -0.47
N ILE A 378 -4.16 -23.67 -0.50
CA ILE A 378 -4.72 -22.45 -1.09
C ILE A 378 -5.05 -22.67 -2.57
N MET A 379 -4.16 -23.32 -3.34
CA MET A 379 -4.45 -23.66 -4.72
C MET A 379 -5.60 -24.65 -4.85
N ARG A 380 -5.71 -25.65 -3.94
CA ARG A 380 -6.83 -26.60 -3.88
C ARG A 380 -8.19 -25.93 -3.68
N LYS A 381 -8.25 -24.90 -2.85
CA LYS A 381 -9.49 -24.10 -2.66
C LYS A 381 -10.04 -23.50 -3.95
N ILE A 382 -9.19 -23.37 -4.98
CA ILE A 382 -9.59 -22.90 -6.30
C ILE A 382 -9.86 -24.10 -7.23
N SER A 383 -8.93 -25.05 -7.27
CA SER A 383 -9.04 -26.22 -8.16
C SER A 383 -8.10 -27.33 -7.70
N ASP A 384 -8.66 -28.46 -7.26
CA ASP A 384 -7.89 -29.66 -6.96
C ASP A 384 -7.11 -30.17 -8.19
N LYS A 385 -7.75 -30.16 -9.36
CA LYS A 385 -7.10 -30.57 -10.62
C LYS A 385 -5.85 -29.73 -10.90
N ALA A 386 -5.94 -28.43 -10.69
CA ALA A 386 -4.80 -27.53 -10.89
C ALA A 386 -3.71 -27.76 -9.84
N ALA A 387 -4.08 -27.91 -8.57
CA ALA A 387 -3.16 -28.10 -7.46
C ALA A 387 -2.31 -29.36 -7.60
N TYR A 388 -2.88 -30.44 -8.12
CA TYR A 388 -2.17 -31.71 -8.29
C TYR A 388 -1.55 -31.90 -9.69
N LYS A 389 -1.65 -30.92 -10.59
CA LYS A 389 -0.93 -30.93 -11.85
C LYS A 389 0.58 -31.01 -11.57
N ASN A 390 1.27 -31.94 -12.21
CA ASN A 390 2.70 -32.21 -11.99
C ASN A 390 3.09 -32.63 -10.55
N ILE A 391 2.15 -33.15 -9.75
CA ILE A 391 2.38 -33.45 -8.33
C ILE A 391 3.58 -34.34 -8.06
N ARG A 392 3.85 -35.36 -8.93
CA ARG A 392 5.00 -36.27 -8.77
C ARG A 392 6.31 -35.49 -8.74
N LYS A 393 6.52 -34.57 -9.69
CA LYS A 393 7.70 -33.71 -9.77
C LYS A 393 7.71 -32.69 -8.64
N THR A 394 6.59 -32.04 -8.37
CA THR A 394 6.45 -31.02 -7.33
C THR A 394 6.73 -31.59 -5.93
N LYS A 395 6.34 -32.83 -5.66
CA LYS A 395 6.55 -33.50 -4.39
C LYS A 395 8.04 -33.54 -3.99
N GLU A 396 8.91 -33.91 -4.90
CA GLU A 396 10.37 -33.94 -4.64
C GLU A 396 10.94 -32.54 -4.48
N LEU A 397 10.47 -31.59 -5.27
CA LEU A 397 10.94 -30.20 -5.25
C LEU A 397 10.49 -29.45 -3.99
N MET A 398 9.35 -29.80 -3.38
CA MET A 398 8.87 -29.22 -2.13
C MET A 398 9.77 -29.55 -0.92
N LYS A 399 10.56 -30.61 -1.00
CA LYS A 399 11.56 -30.93 0.03
C LYS A 399 12.74 -29.97 0.03
N ARG A 400 13.01 -29.30 -1.10
CA ARG A 400 14.17 -28.42 -1.32
C ARG A 400 13.73 -27.07 -1.93
N PRO A 401 12.90 -26.28 -1.23
CA PRO A 401 12.49 -24.98 -1.75
C PRO A 401 13.68 -24.03 -1.87
N ILE A 402 13.54 -23.00 -2.70
CA ILE A 402 14.54 -21.92 -2.80
C ILE A 402 14.20 -20.87 -1.74
N LEU A 403 15.13 -20.62 -0.82
CA LEU A 403 15.03 -19.49 0.12
C LEU A 403 15.60 -18.24 -0.54
N ILE A 404 14.75 -17.24 -0.71
CA ILE A 404 15.12 -15.94 -1.30
C ILE A 404 15.27 -14.93 -0.17
N THR A 405 16.44 -14.34 -0.12
CA THR A 405 16.73 -13.17 0.73
C THR A 405 17.12 -12.03 -0.21
N LEU A 406 16.25 -11.05 -0.33
CA LEU A 406 16.48 -9.87 -1.17
C LEU A 406 17.15 -8.78 -0.36
#